data_0e94e8e940e343d2b9cb588f47d41ae9
#
_entry.id   0e94e8e940e343d2b9cb588f47d41ae9
#
_cell.length_a   1.000
_cell.length_b   1.000
_cell.length_c   1.000
_cell.angle_alpha   90.00
_cell.angle_beta   90.00
_cell.angle_gamma   90.00
#
_symmetry.space_group_name_H-M   'P 1'
#
loop_
_entity.id
_entity.type
_entity.pdbx_description
1 polymer ?
#
loop_
_entity_poly.entity_id
_entity_poly.type
_entity_poly.pdbx_seq_one_letter_code
_entity_poly.pdbx_strand_id
1 'polypeptide(L)'
;MVTGGAKGIGKAVAERFSADDVHAPGHDELDVTDESQVVAFFEGLGRVDVLVNNAGIAAGAPLARTTVEDWRAHFDVNATGAFLCTRAVVDGMIERGDGRIVTVASVAGLYGARYTAAYAASKHAAVGLMRATAAEVAGTGVTANAVCPAYVDTAMTDRTVEKIVRKTTRSPEEARGELEKMTPLGRLLEPEEVAAAVVFLASPEAAAINGQTLVLDGGGLQT
;
A
#
# COMPACT_ATOMS: atom_id res chain seq x y z
N MET A 1 8.23 -4.02 10.51
CA MET A 1 7.59 -5.06 9.66
C MET A 1 7.04 -4.45 8.39
N VAL A 2 7.38 -4.96 7.19
CA VAL A 2 6.89 -4.47 5.88
C VAL A 2 6.31 -5.64 5.10
N THR A 3 4.99 -5.68 4.86
CA THR A 3 4.38 -6.75 4.07
C THR A 3 4.68 -6.58 2.58
N GLY A 4 4.93 -7.68 1.85
CA GLY A 4 5.31 -7.63 0.44
C GLY A 4 6.64 -6.91 0.19
N GLY A 5 7.60 -7.08 1.11
CA GLY A 5 8.87 -6.36 1.14
C GLY A 5 9.94 -6.83 0.15
N ALA A 6 9.71 -7.93 -0.58
CA ALA A 6 10.73 -8.51 -1.46
C ALA A 6 11.03 -7.70 -2.73
N LYS A 7 10.19 -6.72 -3.12
CA LYS A 7 10.32 -5.95 -4.37
C LYS A 7 9.61 -4.61 -4.33
N GLY A 8 9.93 -3.75 -5.33
CA GLY A 8 9.26 -2.47 -5.56
C GLY A 8 9.27 -1.57 -4.33
N ILE A 9 8.13 -0.94 -4.03
CA ILE A 9 7.97 -0.01 -2.90
C ILE A 9 8.36 -0.67 -1.58
N GLY A 10 7.88 -1.90 -1.32
CA GLY A 10 8.16 -2.60 -0.06
C GLY A 10 9.66 -2.82 0.17
N LYS A 11 10.41 -3.17 -0.88
CA LYS A 11 11.86 -3.30 -0.81
C LYS A 11 12.54 -1.97 -0.51
N ALA A 12 12.17 -0.90 -1.23
CA ALA A 12 12.72 0.44 -0.99
C ALA A 12 12.42 0.95 0.45
N VAL A 13 11.23 0.64 0.97
CA VAL A 13 10.87 0.93 2.37
C VAL A 13 11.76 0.16 3.34
N ALA A 14 11.94 -1.16 3.14
CA ALA A 14 12.77 -1.99 3.99
C ALA A 14 14.25 -1.53 3.99
N GLU A 15 14.79 -1.21 2.82
CA GLU A 15 16.16 -0.69 2.67
C GLU A 15 16.35 0.66 3.38
N ARG A 16 15.31 1.50 3.42
CA ARG A 16 15.37 2.81 4.08
C ARG A 16 15.29 2.71 5.61
N PHE A 17 14.73 1.64 6.15
CA PHE A 17 14.79 1.28 7.57
C PHE A 17 16.04 0.48 7.96
N SER A 18 17.08 0.45 7.13
CA SER A 18 18.23 -0.45 7.24
C SER A 18 19.04 -0.39 8.54
N ALA A 19 18.82 0.64 9.39
CA ALA A 19 19.43 0.75 10.72
C ALA A 19 18.63 0.03 11.82
N ASP A 20 17.44 -0.49 11.48
CA ASP A 20 16.47 -1.09 12.39
C ASP A 20 16.42 -2.63 12.19
N ASP A 21 15.74 -3.32 13.10
CA ASP A 21 15.40 -4.73 12.89
C ASP A 21 14.20 -4.84 11.94
N VAL A 22 14.48 -5.15 10.68
CA VAL A 22 13.51 -5.08 9.57
C VAL A 22 13.12 -6.47 9.09
N HIS A 23 11.85 -6.82 9.27
CA HIS A 23 11.23 -7.99 8.65
C HIS A 23 10.43 -7.55 7.42
N ALA A 24 10.80 -8.05 6.25
CA ALA A 24 10.23 -7.62 4.97
C ALA A 24 9.88 -8.81 4.06
N PRO A 25 9.00 -9.74 4.51
CA PRO A 25 8.69 -10.97 3.79
C PRO A 25 8.06 -10.70 2.44
N GLY A 26 8.43 -11.54 1.46
CA GLY A 26 7.71 -11.70 0.20
C GLY A 26 6.47 -12.57 0.36
N HIS A 27 5.70 -12.73 -0.75
CA HIS A 27 4.50 -13.56 -0.74
C HIS A 27 4.80 -15.05 -0.39
N ASP A 28 5.95 -15.55 -0.80
CA ASP A 28 6.35 -16.94 -0.55
C ASP A 28 6.65 -17.22 0.93
N GLU A 29 6.93 -16.16 1.71
CA GLU A 29 7.22 -16.22 3.14
C GLU A 29 6.01 -15.87 4.00
N LEU A 30 5.13 -15.00 3.48
CA LEU A 30 3.89 -14.57 4.15
C LEU A 30 2.80 -14.26 3.12
N ASP A 31 1.83 -15.15 3.02
CA ASP A 31 0.57 -14.84 2.33
C ASP A 31 -0.35 -14.08 3.29
N VAL A 32 -0.50 -12.78 3.06
CA VAL A 32 -1.34 -11.91 3.90
C VAL A 32 -2.84 -12.25 3.80
N THR A 33 -3.26 -13.08 2.85
CA THR A 33 -4.65 -13.54 2.71
C THR A 33 -4.97 -14.76 3.56
N ASP A 34 -3.94 -15.44 4.09
CA ASP A 34 -4.07 -16.59 4.98
C ASP A 34 -3.97 -16.13 6.44
N GLU A 35 -5.11 -16.08 7.13
CA GLU A 35 -5.17 -15.65 8.53
C GLU A 35 -4.25 -16.47 9.44
N SER A 36 -4.15 -17.79 9.23
CA SER A 36 -3.32 -18.65 10.06
C SER A 36 -1.84 -18.38 9.89
N GLN A 37 -1.38 -18.11 8.66
CA GLN A 37 -0.01 -17.69 8.39
C GLN A 37 0.28 -16.33 9.01
N VAL A 38 -0.63 -15.37 8.90
CA VAL A 38 -0.47 -14.04 9.50
C VAL A 38 -0.32 -14.16 11.01
N VAL A 39 -1.23 -14.88 11.68
CA VAL A 39 -1.14 -15.07 13.14
C VAL A 39 0.19 -15.68 13.54
N ALA A 40 0.56 -16.83 12.96
CA ALA A 40 1.80 -17.51 13.30
C ALA A 40 3.06 -16.66 13.03
N PHE A 41 3.05 -15.88 11.93
CA PHE A 41 4.17 -15.01 11.59
C PHE A 41 4.35 -13.89 12.62
N PHE A 42 3.27 -13.19 12.99
CA PHE A 42 3.35 -12.09 13.95
C PHE A 42 3.61 -12.56 15.38
N GLU A 43 3.10 -13.74 15.80
CA GLU A 43 3.46 -14.36 17.07
C GLU A 43 4.97 -14.66 17.14
N GLY A 44 5.55 -15.13 16.00
CA GLY A 44 6.99 -15.39 15.90
C GLY A 44 7.87 -14.13 15.95
N LEU A 45 7.34 -12.97 15.50
CA LEU A 45 8.04 -11.68 15.56
C LEU A 45 8.05 -11.10 16.98
N GLY A 46 6.99 -11.34 17.76
CA GLY A 46 6.78 -10.70 19.05
C GLY A 46 6.49 -9.22 18.91
N ARG A 47 7.44 -8.33 19.30
CA ARG A 47 7.22 -6.87 19.26
C ARG A 47 7.32 -6.31 17.84
N VAL A 48 6.32 -5.52 17.46
CA VAL A 48 6.33 -4.72 16.22
C VAL A 48 6.06 -3.26 16.57
N ASP A 49 7.01 -2.37 16.29
CA ASP A 49 6.88 -0.93 16.53
C ASP A 49 6.31 -0.19 15.33
N VAL A 50 6.65 -0.66 14.12
CA VAL A 50 6.17 -0.11 12.86
C VAL A 50 5.61 -1.23 11.99
N LEU A 51 4.35 -1.10 11.57
CA LEU A 51 3.74 -1.94 10.55
C LEU A 51 3.54 -1.14 9.26
N VAL A 52 4.10 -1.63 8.16
CA VAL A 52 3.84 -1.10 6.81
C VAL A 52 3.01 -2.12 6.02
N ASN A 53 1.73 -1.84 5.87
CA ASN A 53 0.81 -2.59 5.01
C ASN A 53 1.08 -2.21 3.55
N ASN A 54 2.03 -2.90 2.89
CA ASN A 54 2.43 -2.64 1.52
C ASN A 54 2.02 -3.76 0.55
N ALA A 55 1.81 -5.00 1.01
CA ALA A 55 1.37 -6.08 0.14
C ALA A 55 0.13 -5.67 -0.68
N GLY A 56 0.17 -5.93 -1.98
CA GLY A 56 -0.91 -5.49 -2.85
C GLY A 56 -0.80 -6.02 -4.28
N ILE A 57 -1.95 -6.10 -4.92
CA ILE A 57 -2.08 -6.42 -6.34
C ILE A 57 -2.86 -5.33 -7.07
N ALA A 58 -2.59 -5.20 -8.37
CA ALA A 58 -3.34 -4.31 -9.26
C ALA A 58 -3.61 -5.02 -10.59
N ALA A 59 -4.86 -5.02 -10.99
CA ALA A 59 -5.27 -5.43 -12.32
C ALA A 59 -6.45 -4.55 -12.76
N GLY A 60 -6.47 -4.21 -14.05
CA GLY A 60 -7.54 -3.39 -14.62
C GLY A 60 -8.34 -4.15 -15.67
N ALA A 61 -9.66 -3.96 -15.70
CA ALA A 61 -10.56 -4.46 -16.73
C ALA A 61 -11.76 -3.51 -16.88
N PRO A 62 -12.45 -3.47 -18.02
CA PRO A 62 -13.76 -2.85 -18.11
C PRO A 62 -14.69 -3.45 -17.06
N LEU A 63 -15.53 -2.63 -16.42
CA LEU A 63 -16.42 -3.07 -15.33
C LEU A 63 -17.23 -4.33 -15.72
N ALA A 64 -17.81 -4.35 -16.92
CA ALA A 64 -18.59 -5.49 -17.41
C ALA A 64 -17.76 -6.78 -17.66
N ARG A 65 -16.44 -6.72 -17.57
CA ARG A 65 -15.51 -7.84 -17.73
C ARG A 65 -14.70 -8.13 -16.47
N THR A 66 -14.92 -7.38 -15.40
CA THR A 66 -14.35 -7.65 -14.09
C THR A 66 -15.08 -8.84 -13.49
N THR A 67 -14.37 -9.93 -13.24
CA THR A 67 -14.96 -11.13 -12.65
C THR A 67 -15.10 -10.99 -11.13
N VAL A 68 -15.93 -11.84 -10.53
CA VAL A 68 -16.05 -11.89 -9.05
C VAL A 68 -14.74 -12.40 -8.43
N GLU A 69 -14.02 -13.25 -9.11
CA GLU A 69 -12.71 -13.77 -8.72
C GLU A 69 -11.67 -12.65 -8.70
N ASP A 70 -11.60 -11.83 -9.76
CA ASP A 70 -10.75 -10.62 -9.79
C ASP A 70 -11.11 -9.65 -8.66
N TRP A 71 -12.40 -9.44 -8.41
CA TRP A 71 -12.89 -8.59 -7.33
C TRP A 71 -12.43 -9.12 -5.97
N ARG A 72 -12.68 -10.40 -5.69
CA ARG A 72 -12.28 -11.03 -4.42
C ARG A 72 -10.77 -10.97 -4.22
N ALA A 73 -9.99 -11.37 -5.22
CA ALA A 73 -8.53 -11.33 -5.12
C ALA A 73 -7.99 -9.95 -4.74
N HIS A 74 -8.56 -8.86 -5.31
CA HIS A 74 -8.15 -7.51 -4.92
C HIS A 74 -8.53 -7.18 -3.47
N PHE A 75 -9.72 -7.57 -3.02
CA PHE A 75 -10.14 -7.34 -1.64
C PHE A 75 -9.33 -8.19 -0.66
N ASP A 76 -9.10 -9.46 -0.98
CA ASP A 76 -8.37 -10.39 -0.12
C ASP A 76 -6.95 -9.87 0.15
N VAL A 77 -6.23 -9.44 -0.88
CA VAL A 77 -4.85 -8.95 -0.70
C VAL A 77 -4.82 -7.51 -0.17
N ASN A 78 -5.53 -6.57 -0.84
CA ASN A 78 -5.35 -5.13 -0.59
C ASN A 78 -6.09 -4.63 0.67
N ALA A 79 -7.17 -5.29 1.07
CA ALA A 79 -8.00 -4.88 2.21
C ALA A 79 -7.96 -5.88 3.35
N THR A 80 -8.32 -7.16 3.11
CA THR A 80 -8.35 -8.19 4.15
C THR A 80 -6.96 -8.45 4.69
N GLY A 81 -5.93 -8.56 3.84
CA GLY A 81 -4.55 -8.73 4.26
C GLY A 81 -4.05 -7.57 5.13
N ALA A 82 -4.34 -6.31 4.76
CA ALA A 82 -4.03 -5.16 5.60
C ALA A 82 -4.77 -5.19 6.94
N PHE A 83 -6.04 -5.64 6.95
CA PHE A 83 -6.82 -5.82 8.19
C PHE A 83 -6.18 -6.88 9.10
N LEU A 84 -5.85 -8.05 8.57
CA LEU A 84 -5.28 -9.15 9.36
C LEU A 84 -3.95 -8.75 9.99
N CYS A 85 -3.06 -8.11 9.22
CA CYS A 85 -1.78 -7.62 9.73
C CYS A 85 -1.95 -6.51 10.78
N THR A 86 -2.86 -5.56 10.55
CA THR A 86 -3.15 -4.47 11.51
C THR A 86 -3.70 -5.04 12.82
N ARG A 87 -4.68 -5.95 12.75
CA ARG A 87 -5.26 -6.64 13.92
C ARG A 87 -4.21 -7.37 14.73
N ALA A 88 -3.21 -7.98 14.09
CA ALA A 88 -2.17 -8.75 14.76
C ALA A 88 -1.23 -7.89 15.63
N VAL A 89 -1.16 -6.57 15.42
CA VAL A 89 -0.20 -5.70 16.13
C VAL A 89 -0.84 -4.61 16.97
N VAL A 90 -2.09 -4.23 16.70
CA VAL A 90 -2.69 -3.00 17.25
C VAL A 90 -2.83 -3.05 18.76
N ASP A 91 -3.26 -4.14 19.35
CA ASP A 91 -3.43 -4.28 20.80
C ASP A 91 -2.09 -4.13 21.53
N GLY A 92 -1.04 -4.82 21.07
CA GLY A 92 0.30 -4.69 21.64
C GLY A 92 0.91 -3.30 21.47
N MET A 93 0.60 -2.56 20.41
CA MET A 93 0.99 -1.16 20.25
C MET A 93 0.26 -0.26 21.25
N ILE A 94 -1.05 -0.44 21.44
CA ILE A 94 -1.87 0.32 22.39
C ILE A 94 -1.36 0.08 23.82
N GLU A 95 -1.13 -1.17 24.22
CA GLU A 95 -0.61 -1.52 25.55
C GLU A 95 0.73 -0.85 25.87
N ARG A 96 1.60 -0.69 24.86
CA ARG A 96 2.89 -0.01 25.01
C ARG A 96 2.78 1.51 24.96
N GLY A 97 1.67 2.06 24.47
CA GLY A 97 1.52 3.49 24.25
C GLY A 97 2.37 4.02 23.08
N ASP A 98 2.82 3.17 22.17
CA ASP A 98 3.64 3.53 21.01
C ASP A 98 3.47 2.53 19.86
N GLY A 99 3.34 3.05 18.65
CA GLY A 99 3.24 2.26 17.43
C GLY A 99 2.93 3.12 16.21
N ARG A 100 3.36 2.65 15.04
CA ARG A 100 3.11 3.32 13.75
C ARG A 100 2.56 2.33 12.75
N ILE A 101 1.41 2.63 12.19
CA ILE A 101 0.78 1.82 11.14
C ILE A 101 0.70 2.69 9.88
N VAL A 102 1.41 2.29 8.83
CA VAL A 102 1.42 3.01 7.55
C VAL A 102 0.91 2.09 6.45
N THR A 103 -0.16 2.51 5.77
CA THR A 103 -0.75 1.74 4.65
C THR A 103 -0.31 2.34 3.32
N VAL A 104 0.34 1.55 2.47
CA VAL A 104 0.61 1.92 1.08
C VAL A 104 -0.68 1.68 0.26
N ALA A 105 -1.50 2.73 0.17
CA ALA A 105 -2.74 2.71 -0.58
C ALA A 105 -2.49 3.02 -2.08
N SER A 106 -3.13 4.03 -2.61
CA SER A 106 -2.98 4.58 -3.97
C SER A 106 -3.85 5.84 -4.09
N VAL A 107 -3.56 6.72 -5.03
CA VAL A 107 -4.52 7.73 -5.48
C VAL A 107 -5.86 7.09 -5.89
N ALA A 108 -5.84 5.88 -6.45
CA ALA A 108 -7.07 5.11 -6.76
C ALA A 108 -7.88 4.70 -5.52
N GLY A 109 -7.37 4.88 -4.31
CA GLY A 109 -8.12 4.76 -3.06
C GLY A 109 -8.86 6.04 -2.64
N LEU A 110 -8.71 7.12 -3.41
CA LEU A 110 -9.29 8.44 -3.14
C LEU A 110 -10.21 8.93 -4.26
N TYR A 111 -10.03 8.43 -5.48
CA TYR A 111 -10.89 8.74 -6.62
C TYR A 111 -11.06 7.54 -7.55
N GLY A 112 -12.05 7.61 -8.45
CA GLY A 112 -12.33 6.56 -9.42
C GLY A 112 -11.55 6.78 -10.72
N ALA A 113 -10.90 5.71 -11.22
CA ALA A 113 -10.25 5.69 -12.52
C ALA A 113 -10.87 4.63 -13.44
N ARG A 114 -10.80 4.88 -14.76
CA ARG A 114 -11.35 3.93 -15.76
C ARG A 114 -10.65 2.59 -15.68
N TYR A 115 -11.42 1.52 -15.78
CA TYR A 115 -10.94 0.13 -15.82
C TYR A 115 -10.29 -0.37 -14.52
N THR A 116 -10.49 0.30 -13.39
CA THR A 116 -9.87 -0.08 -12.10
C THR A 116 -10.89 -0.43 -11.02
N ALA A 117 -12.11 -0.84 -11.36
CA ALA A 117 -13.21 -0.98 -10.41
C ALA A 117 -12.84 -1.81 -9.16
N ALA A 118 -12.33 -3.04 -9.33
CA ALA A 118 -11.93 -3.89 -8.22
C ALA A 118 -10.74 -3.31 -7.44
N TYR A 119 -9.73 -2.82 -8.15
CA TYR A 119 -8.55 -2.19 -7.54
C TYR A 119 -8.92 -0.93 -6.75
N ALA A 120 -9.64 0.00 -7.39
CA ALA A 120 -10.05 1.24 -6.73
C ALA A 120 -10.91 0.96 -5.49
N ALA A 121 -11.91 0.09 -5.59
CA ALA A 121 -12.75 -0.29 -4.45
C ALA A 121 -11.92 -0.90 -3.30
N SER A 122 -10.98 -1.81 -3.58
CA SER A 122 -10.13 -2.41 -2.56
C SER A 122 -9.18 -1.39 -1.91
N LYS A 123 -8.66 -0.41 -2.66
CA LYS A 123 -7.81 0.65 -2.12
C LYS A 123 -8.61 1.69 -1.32
N HIS A 124 -9.86 1.98 -1.70
CA HIS A 124 -10.78 2.75 -0.85
C HIS A 124 -11.07 2.01 0.47
N ALA A 125 -11.26 0.69 0.42
CA ALA A 125 -11.44 -0.12 1.63
C ALA A 125 -10.20 -0.06 2.53
N ALA A 126 -8.98 -0.14 1.98
CA ALA A 126 -7.74 0.01 2.76
C ALA A 126 -7.61 1.40 3.42
N VAL A 127 -7.99 2.48 2.71
CA VAL A 127 -8.04 3.83 3.29
C VAL A 127 -9.13 3.92 4.38
N GLY A 128 -10.30 3.31 4.17
CA GLY A 128 -11.36 3.24 5.15
C GLY A 128 -10.93 2.51 6.43
N LEU A 129 -10.26 1.36 6.27
CA LEU A 129 -9.67 0.60 7.38
C LEU A 129 -8.66 1.45 8.16
N MET A 130 -7.73 2.09 7.46
CA MET A 130 -6.73 2.97 8.08
C MET A 130 -7.38 4.07 8.91
N ARG A 131 -8.41 4.75 8.39
CA ARG A 131 -9.15 5.79 9.11
C ARG A 131 -9.89 5.27 10.34
N ALA A 132 -10.52 4.08 10.23
CA ALA A 132 -11.16 3.43 11.38
C ALA A 132 -10.14 3.09 12.46
N THR A 133 -9.00 2.48 12.07
CA THR A 133 -7.90 2.19 12.98
C THR A 133 -7.39 3.47 13.66
N ALA A 134 -7.19 4.55 12.90
CA ALA A 134 -6.74 5.83 13.44
C ALA A 134 -7.70 6.40 14.50
N ALA A 135 -9.01 6.23 14.29
CA ALA A 135 -10.01 6.67 15.25
C ALA A 135 -9.97 5.83 16.54
N GLU A 136 -9.77 4.52 16.44
CA GLU A 136 -9.68 3.61 17.58
C GLU A 136 -8.41 3.84 18.42
N VAL A 137 -7.28 4.13 17.78
CA VAL A 137 -6.00 4.35 18.47
C VAL A 137 -5.77 5.80 18.89
N ALA A 138 -6.71 6.70 18.64
CA ALA A 138 -6.55 8.11 19.00
C ALA A 138 -6.32 8.30 20.50
N GLY A 139 -5.26 9.04 20.86
CA GLY A 139 -4.88 9.30 22.26
C GLY A 139 -4.08 8.18 22.94
N THR A 140 -3.79 7.08 22.25
CA THR A 140 -3.02 5.96 22.83
C THR A 140 -1.50 6.07 22.60
N GLY A 141 -1.03 7.05 21.83
CA GLY A 141 0.36 7.15 21.37
C GLY A 141 0.63 6.42 20.05
N VAL A 142 -0.34 5.63 19.55
CA VAL A 142 -0.28 4.96 18.25
C VAL A 142 -0.85 5.85 17.16
N THR A 143 -0.31 5.78 15.93
CA THR A 143 -0.87 6.45 14.76
C THR A 143 -1.09 5.49 13.61
N ALA A 144 -2.13 5.74 12.81
CA ALA A 144 -2.39 5.02 11.57
C ALA A 144 -2.61 6.03 10.43
N ASN A 145 -1.81 5.91 9.36
CA ASN A 145 -1.85 6.81 8.21
C ASN A 145 -1.70 6.04 6.89
N ALA A 146 -1.99 6.68 5.76
CA ALA A 146 -1.79 6.09 4.46
C ALA A 146 -0.93 6.97 3.54
N VAL A 147 -0.09 6.34 2.72
CA VAL A 147 0.55 6.97 1.57
C VAL A 147 -0.22 6.57 0.32
N CYS A 148 -0.58 7.54 -0.50
CA CYS A 148 -1.39 7.36 -1.69
C CYS A 148 -0.59 7.76 -2.95
N PRO A 149 0.30 6.90 -3.46
CA PRO A 149 1.09 7.21 -4.65
C PRO A 149 0.25 7.10 -5.93
N ALA A 150 0.63 7.87 -6.94
CA ALA A 150 0.26 7.66 -8.33
C ALA A 150 1.06 6.46 -8.92
N TYR A 151 1.33 6.47 -10.22
CA TYR A 151 2.12 5.41 -10.84
C TYR A 151 3.59 5.45 -10.40
N VAL A 152 4.09 4.32 -9.90
CA VAL A 152 5.45 4.13 -9.40
C VAL A 152 6.21 3.19 -10.33
N ASP A 153 7.48 3.44 -10.61
CA ASP A 153 8.34 2.59 -11.45
C ASP A 153 8.64 1.26 -10.76
N THR A 154 7.83 0.27 -11.06
CA THR A 154 7.88 -1.07 -10.44
C THR A 154 7.39 -2.12 -11.43
N ALA A 155 7.70 -3.38 -11.16
CA ALA A 155 7.16 -4.51 -11.92
C ALA A 155 5.61 -4.56 -11.97
N MET A 156 4.90 -3.88 -11.07
CA MET A 156 3.44 -3.75 -11.13
C MET A 156 3.03 -2.81 -12.28
N THR A 157 3.75 -1.73 -12.46
CA THR A 157 3.55 -0.78 -13.57
C THR A 157 3.97 -1.41 -14.90
N ASP A 158 5.07 -2.17 -14.93
CA ASP A 158 5.50 -2.89 -16.15
C ASP A 158 4.43 -3.85 -16.64
N ARG A 159 3.78 -4.62 -15.75
CA ARG A 159 2.64 -5.47 -16.12
C ARG A 159 1.45 -4.68 -16.68
N THR A 160 1.26 -3.44 -16.20
CA THR A 160 0.22 -2.55 -16.74
C THR A 160 0.59 -2.08 -18.14
N VAL A 161 1.84 -1.70 -18.39
CA VAL A 161 2.40 -1.35 -19.71
C VAL A 161 2.23 -2.53 -20.68
N GLU A 162 2.67 -3.73 -20.29
CA GLU A 162 2.50 -4.94 -21.11
C GLU A 162 1.04 -5.20 -21.49
N LYS A 163 0.12 -4.96 -20.54
CA LYS A 163 -1.32 -5.14 -20.78
C LYS A 163 -1.85 -4.11 -21.79
N ILE A 164 -1.38 -2.86 -21.74
CA ILE A 164 -1.73 -1.82 -22.71
C ILE A 164 -1.21 -2.23 -24.09
N VAL A 165 0.06 -2.61 -24.21
CA VAL A 165 0.69 -3.08 -25.45
C VAL A 165 -0.11 -4.23 -26.07
N ARG A 166 -0.45 -5.26 -25.28
CA ARG A 166 -1.24 -6.40 -25.78
C ARG A 166 -2.65 -6.06 -26.27
N LYS A 167 -3.23 -4.95 -25.80
CA LYS A 167 -4.61 -4.53 -26.13
C LYS A 167 -4.70 -3.38 -27.09
N THR A 168 -3.57 -2.81 -27.48
CA THR A 168 -3.49 -1.65 -28.38
C THR A 168 -2.39 -1.86 -29.41
N THR A 169 -2.22 -0.91 -30.32
CA THR A 169 -1.10 -0.89 -31.30
C THR A 169 0.12 -0.11 -30.78
N ARG A 170 0.12 0.29 -29.52
CA ARG A 170 1.20 1.10 -28.94
C ARG A 170 2.46 0.28 -28.66
N SER A 171 3.62 0.93 -28.80
CA SER A 171 4.89 0.39 -28.31
C SER A 171 4.94 0.42 -26.76
N PRO A 172 5.88 -0.31 -26.13
CA PRO A 172 6.07 -0.22 -24.67
C PRO A 172 6.37 1.20 -24.20
N GLU A 173 7.18 1.95 -24.96
CA GLU A 173 7.55 3.34 -24.65
C GLU A 173 6.33 4.26 -24.73
N GLU A 174 5.51 4.12 -25.76
CA GLU A 174 4.26 4.88 -25.89
C GLU A 174 3.28 4.56 -24.77
N ALA A 175 3.13 3.28 -24.42
CA ALA A 175 2.25 2.85 -23.33
C ALA A 175 2.72 3.40 -21.97
N ARG A 176 4.05 3.40 -21.70
CA ARG A 176 4.64 3.98 -20.50
C ARG A 176 4.45 5.49 -20.47
N GLY A 177 4.71 6.19 -21.57
CA GLY A 177 4.50 7.64 -21.69
C GLY A 177 3.05 8.07 -21.44
N GLU A 178 2.05 7.21 -21.75
CA GLU A 178 0.65 7.51 -21.39
C GLU A 178 0.43 7.46 -19.86
N LEU A 179 1.10 6.56 -19.13
CA LEU A 179 1.02 6.53 -17.67
C LEU A 179 1.73 7.73 -17.03
N GLU A 180 2.87 8.13 -17.58
CA GLU A 180 3.64 9.29 -17.14
C GLU A 180 2.84 10.60 -17.25
N LYS A 181 2.07 10.75 -18.34
CA LYS A 181 1.19 11.91 -18.58
C LYS A 181 -0.01 11.97 -17.62
N MET A 182 -0.34 10.87 -16.92
CA MET A 182 -1.45 10.85 -15.97
C MET A 182 -1.16 11.62 -14.67
N THR A 183 0.08 12.03 -14.45
CA THR A 183 0.49 12.83 -13.31
C THR A 183 1.06 14.18 -13.76
N PRO A 184 0.87 15.26 -13.00
CA PRO A 184 1.49 16.55 -13.31
C PRO A 184 3.02 16.51 -13.33
N LEU A 185 3.64 15.49 -12.71
CA LEU A 185 5.08 15.29 -12.72
C LEU A 185 5.63 14.92 -14.11
N GLY A 186 4.79 14.40 -15.02
CA GLY A 186 5.22 13.94 -16.34
C GLY A 186 6.20 12.76 -16.33
N ARG A 187 6.27 12.05 -15.20
CA ARG A 187 7.09 10.83 -15.01
C ARG A 187 6.44 9.88 -14.01
N LEU A 188 6.92 8.67 -13.94
CA LEU A 188 6.62 7.77 -12.83
C LEU A 188 7.33 8.26 -11.56
N LEU A 189 6.77 7.93 -10.41
CA LEU A 189 7.46 8.06 -9.13
C LEU A 189 8.53 6.97 -8.99
N GLU A 190 9.63 7.29 -8.32
CA GLU A 190 10.58 6.28 -7.90
C GLU A 190 10.09 5.60 -6.60
N PRO A 191 10.34 4.29 -6.40
CA PRO A 191 9.99 3.60 -5.16
C PRO A 191 10.53 4.30 -3.91
N GLU A 192 11.70 4.92 -4.00
CA GLU A 192 12.40 5.64 -2.94
C GLU A 192 11.66 6.91 -2.52
N GLU A 193 10.91 7.56 -3.42
CA GLU A 193 10.07 8.72 -3.10
C GLU A 193 8.90 8.28 -2.20
N VAL A 194 8.31 7.12 -2.51
CA VAL A 194 7.24 6.54 -1.67
C VAL A 194 7.81 6.08 -0.32
N ALA A 195 8.97 5.43 -0.33
CA ALA A 195 9.65 4.98 0.88
C ALA A 195 9.98 6.16 1.82
N ALA A 196 10.40 7.30 1.28
CA ALA A 196 10.64 8.51 2.07
C ALA A 196 9.40 8.96 2.84
N ALA A 197 8.24 8.97 2.19
CA ALA A 197 6.97 9.34 2.81
C ALA A 197 6.52 8.33 3.88
N VAL A 198 6.70 7.03 3.61
CA VAL A 198 6.39 5.96 4.57
C VAL A 198 7.26 6.10 5.83
N VAL A 199 8.57 6.27 5.68
CA VAL A 199 9.50 6.42 6.81
C VAL A 199 9.20 7.69 7.59
N PHE A 200 8.87 8.80 6.93
CA PHE A 200 8.42 10.02 7.63
C PHE A 200 7.18 9.77 8.48
N LEU A 201 6.13 9.14 7.94
CA LEU A 201 4.92 8.83 8.71
C LEU A 201 5.15 7.81 9.83
N ALA A 202 6.18 6.98 9.73
CA ALA A 202 6.60 6.04 10.75
C ALA A 202 7.53 6.66 11.83
N SER A 203 8.01 7.87 11.60
CA SER A 203 8.98 8.53 12.50
C SER A 203 8.31 9.20 13.70
N PRO A 204 9.07 9.50 14.77
CA PRO A 204 8.58 10.28 15.92
C PRO A 204 8.10 11.69 15.54
N GLU A 205 8.67 12.30 14.50
CA GLU A 205 8.32 13.63 14.02
C GLU A 205 6.88 13.70 13.47
N ALA A 206 6.33 12.57 13.05
CA ALA A 206 4.95 12.44 12.58
C ALA A 206 3.93 12.07 13.69
N ALA A 207 4.31 12.11 14.97
CA ALA A 207 3.45 11.68 16.08
C ALA A 207 2.12 12.46 16.17
N ALA A 208 2.04 13.67 15.63
CA ALA A 208 0.81 14.47 15.57
C ALA A 208 -0.07 14.15 14.36
N ILE A 209 0.40 13.30 13.43
CA ILE A 209 -0.31 12.95 12.19
C ILE A 209 -1.01 11.61 12.41
N ASN A 210 -2.35 11.63 12.43
CA ASN A 210 -3.16 10.42 12.57
C ASN A 210 -4.39 10.49 11.67
N GLY A 211 -4.74 9.40 10.99
CA GLY A 211 -5.90 9.31 10.10
C GLY A 211 -5.74 10.01 8.73
N GLN A 212 -4.50 10.39 8.36
CA GLN A 212 -4.26 11.18 7.17
C GLN A 212 -3.87 10.33 5.95
N THR A 213 -4.18 10.88 4.77
CA THR A 213 -3.73 10.34 3.48
C THR A 213 -2.71 11.29 2.87
N LEU A 214 -1.46 10.85 2.75
CA LEU A 214 -0.39 11.61 2.10
C LEU A 214 -0.35 11.25 0.61
N VAL A 215 -0.81 12.17 -0.24
CA VAL A 215 -0.87 11.97 -1.69
C VAL A 215 0.49 12.27 -2.31
N LEU A 216 0.96 11.37 -3.17
CA LEU A 216 2.21 11.49 -3.94
C LEU A 216 1.89 11.38 -5.43
N ASP A 217 1.52 12.49 -6.07
CA ASP A 217 1.11 12.51 -7.47
C ASP A 217 1.51 13.80 -8.21
N GLY A 218 2.28 14.68 -7.55
CA GLY A 218 2.69 15.97 -8.12
C GLY A 218 1.59 17.02 -8.14
N GLY A 219 0.53 16.86 -7.33
CA GLY A 219 -0.55 17.84 -7.20
C GLY A 219 -1.73 17.61 -8.16
N GLY A 220 -1.84 16.43 -8.74
CA GLY A 220 -2.96 16.06 -9.61
C GLY A 220 -4.28 15.91 -8.83
N LEU A 221 -4.19 15.41 -7.59
CA LEU A 221 -5.32 15.27 -6.70
C LEU A 221 -5.14 16.19 -5.48
N GLN A 222 -6.08 17.10 -5.30
CA GLN A 222 -6.14 18.00 -4.13
C GLN A 222 -7.34 17.56 -3.27
N THR A 223 -7.06 17.05 -2.07
CA THR A 223 -8.06 16.55 -1.11
C THR A 223 -8.14 17.41 0.13
#